data_83f7298558e5c2ff9cdc24ef7dc8ee8c
#
_entry.id   83f7298558e5c2ff9cdc24ef7dc8ee8c
#
_cell.length_a   1.000
_cell.length_b   1.000
_cell.length_c   1.000
_cell.angle_alpha   90.00
_cell.angle_beta   90.00
_cell.angle_gamma   90.00
#
_symmetry.space_group_name_H-M   'P 1'
#
loop_
_entity.id
_entity.type
_entity.pdbx_description
1 polymer ?
#
loop_
_entity_poly.entity_id
_entity_poly.type
_entity_poly.pdbx_seq_one_letter_code
_entity_poly.pdbx_strand_id
1 'polypeptide(L)' 'MKSELDFFVIKAKENGVNVIGLTRGTETRFHHSEKLDKGEVMIAQFTEHTSAVKVRGKAVIYTKHGEVDTEA' A
#
# COMPACT_ATOMS: atom_id res chain seq x y z
N MET A 1 24.38 -5.17 -6.20
CA MET A 1 23.71 -4.97 -6.37
C MET A 1 22.93 -4.14 -5.98
N LYS A 2 22.59 -3.65 -6.16
CA LYS A 2 21.89 -2.85 -5.63
C LYS A 2 20.66 -3.24 -5.36
N SER A 3 20.19 -3.07 -4.43
CA SER A 3 18.90 -3.42 -4.24
C SER A 3 18.13 -2.20 -4.43
N GLU A 4 17.17 -2.27 -5.27
CA GLU A 4 16.26 -1.23 -5.38
C GLU A 4 15.08 -1.60 -4.61
N LEU A 5 14.65 -0.76 -3.71
CA LEU A 5 13.42 -1.00 -2.98
C LEU A 5 12.27 -0.58 -3.86
N ASP A 6 11.28 -1.45 -3.97
CA ASP A 6 10.08 -1.14 -4.73
C ASP A 6 9.23 -0.18 -3.93
N PHE A 7 8.71 0.83 -4.58
CA PHE A 7 7.73 1.66 -3.92
C PHE A 7 6.48 1.74 -4.78
N PHE A 8 5.43 2.23 -4.18
CA PHE A 8 4.15 2.33 -4.82
C PHE A 8 3.46 3.59 -4.30
N VAL A 9 2.48 4.05 -5.06
CA VAL A 9 1.75 5.26 -4.73
C VAL A 9 0.28 4.88 -4.60
N ILE A 10 -0.36 5.33 -3.55
CA ILE A 10 -1.77 5.06 -3.32
C ILE A 10 -2.50 6.39 -3.29
N LYS A 11 -3.52 6.50 -4.14
CA LYS A 11 -4.35 7.68 -4.17
C LYS A 11 -5.74 7.30 -3.70
N ALA A 12 -6.22 7.93 -2.64
CA ALA A 12 -7.54 7.65 -2.09
C ALA A 12 -8.61 8.32 -2.93
N LYS A 13 -9.66 7.56 -3.26
CA LYS A 13 -10.78 8.07 -4.03
C LYS A 13 -11.97 8.40 -3.14
N GLU A 14 -11.87 8.08 -1.87
CA GLU A 14 -12.92 8.38 -0.90
C GLU A 14 -12.26 8.60 0.45
N ASN A 15 -13.02 9.08 1.41
CA ASN A 15 -12.51 9.25 2.77
C ASN A 15 -12.43 7.90 3.45
N GLY A 16 -11.46 7.75 4.34
CA GLY A 16 -11.38 6.55 5.15
C GLY A 16 -10.76 5.33 4.49
N VAL A 17 -9.93 5.55 3.48
CA VAL A 17 -9.19 4.44 2.86
C VAL A 17 -8.08 4.02 3.82
N ASN A 18 -8.05 2.74 4.16
CA ASN A 18 -7.03 2.21 5.07
C ASN A 18 -5.94 1.49 4.31
N VAL A 19 -4.70 1.83 4.64
CA VAL A 19 -3.53 1.18 4.06
C VAL A 19 -2.83 0.46 5.19
N ILE A 20 -2.68 -0.84 5.07
CA ILE A 20 -2.19 -1.68 6.15
C ILE A 20 -0.93 -2.40 5.71
N GLY A 21 0.15 -2.19 6.44
CA GLY A 21 1.42 -2.85 6.15
C GLY A 21 1.55 -4.12 6.96
N LEU A 22 1.92 -5.20 6.30
CA LEU A 22 1.99 -6.52 6.89
C LEU A 22 3.31 -7.19 6.57
N THR A 23 3.73 -8.07 7.47
CA THR A 23 4.80 -9.00 7.17
C THR A 23 4.17 -10.37 7.00
N ARG A 24 4.48 -11.02 5.91
CA ARG A 24 3.97 -12.35 5.69
C ARG A 24 5.10 -13.35 5.79
N GLY A 25 4.84 -14.45 6.43
CA GLY A 25 5.81 -15.51 6.62
C GLY A 25 5.13 -16.65 7.32
N THR A 26 5.78 -17.24 8.33
CA THR A 26 5.14 -18.28 9.12
C THR A 26 3.93 -17.72 9.81
N GLU A 27 3.97 -16.45 10.18
CA GLU A 27 2.77 -15.82 10.69
C GLU A 27 2.71 -14.42 10.11
N THR A 28 1.50 -13.95 9.90
CA THR A 28 1.28 -12.61 9.37
C THR A 28 1.30 -11.63 10.53
N ARG A 29 2.13 -10.60 10.40
CA ARG A 29 2.22 -9.57 11.41
C ARG A 29 1.77 -8.25 10.85
N PHE A 30 0.99 -7.56 11.66
CA PHE A 30 0.47 -6.25 11.34
C PHE A 30 1.45 -5.23 11.89
N HIS A 31 1.98 -4.37 11.05
CA HIS A 31 2.98 -3.40 11.48
C HIS A 31 2.46 -1.99 11.55
N HIS A 32 1.62 -1.60 10.64
CA HIS A 32 1.30 -0.20 10.50
C HIS A 32 0.02 -0.02 9.71
N SER A 33 -0.76 0.97 10.05
CA SER A 33 -1.90 1.33 9.23
C SER A 33 -2.00 2.83 9.15
N GLU A 34 -2.44 3.31 8.00
CA GLU A 34 -2.65 4.72 7.74
C GLU A 34 -4.03 4.89 7.16
N LYS A 35 -4.63 6.01 7.47
CA LYS A 35 -5.94 6.32 6.93
C LYS A 35 -5.78 7.50 6.00
N LEU A 36 -6.31 7.37 4.81
CA LEU A 36 -6.25 8.43 3.81
C LEU A 36 -7.64 8.93 3.52
N ASP A 37 -7.78 10.23 3.35
CA ASP A 37 -9.04 10.83 2.97
C ASP A 37 -8.99 11.16 1.48
N LYS A 38 -10.16 11.43 0.92
CA LYS A 38 -10.29 11.65 -0.51
C LYS A 38 -9.30 12.67 -1.00
N GLY A 39 -8.57 12.31 -2.04
CA GLY A 39 -7.58 13.19 -2.64
C GLY A 39 -6.20 13.09 -2.04
N GLU A 40 -6.06 12.39 -0.91
CA GLU A 40 -4.74 12.22 -0.32
C GLU A 40 -3.96 11.14 -1.04
N VAL A 41 -2.65 11.32 -1.09
CA VAL A 41 -1.76 10.41 -1.79
C VAL A 41 -0.67 10.00 -0.80
N MET A 42 -0.38 8.72 -0.80
CA MET A 42 0.67 8.18 0.04
C MET A 42 1.70 7.50 -0.84
N ILE A 43 2.97 7.80 -0.61
CA ILE A 43 4.06 7.13 -1.31
C ILE A 43 4.72 6.22 -0.28
N ALA A 44 4.76 4.94 -0.58
CA ALA A 44 5.27 3.97 0.35
C ALA A 44 6.19 3.00 -0.36
N GLN A 45 6.98 2.28 0.41
CA GLN A 45 7.86 1.29 -0.21
C GLN A 45 7.86 0.02 0.63
N PHE A 46 8.13 -1.08 -0.05
CA PHE A 46 8.25 -2.36 0.61
C PHE A 46 9.62 -2.43 1.27
N THR A 47 9.66 -3.02 2.44
CA THR A 47 10.91 -3.20 3.17
C THR A 47 10.99 -4.67 3.57
N GLU A 48 12.06 -5.04 4.24
CA GLU A 48 12.17 -6.42 4.70
C GLU A 48 11.11 -6.73 5.76
N HIS A 49 10.56 -5.71 6.41
CA HIS A 49 9.53 -5.94 7.43
C HIS A 49 8.13 -5.81 6.85
N THR A 50 7.96 -5.11 5.75
CA THR A 50 6.66 -4.95 5.12
C THR A 50 6.72 -5.64 3.78
N SER A 51 6.22 -6.86 3.73
CA SER A 51 6.25 -7.65 2.52
C SER A 51 4.91 -7.69 1.81
N ALA A 52 3.87 -7.13 2.42
CA ALA A 52 2.56 -7.05 1.81
C ALA A 52 1.84 -5.82 2.32
N VAL A 53 1.00 -5.26 1.48
CA VAL A 53 0.20 -4.10 1.83
C VAL A 53 -1.23 -4.38 1.44
N LYS A 54 -2.14 -4.13 2.35
CA LYS A 54 -3.55 -4.32 2.10
C LYS A 54 -4.21 -2.96 2.08
N VAL A 55 -5.03 -2.73 1.09
CA VAL A 55 -5.72 -1.46 0.94
C VAL A 55 -7.22 -1.72 1.02
N ARG A 56 -7.90 -1.03 1.93
CA ARG A 56 -9.33 -1.15 2.06
C ARG A 56 -9.97 0.17 1.69
N GLY A 57 -10.95 0.12 0.81
CA GLY A 57 -11.66 1.30 0.36
C GLY A 57 -11.37 1.58 -1.10
N LYS A 58 -11.88 2.68 -1.58
CA LYS A 58 -11.78 3.03 -2.99
C LYS A 58 -10.49 3.80 -3.23
N ALA A 59 -9.58 3.20 -3.95
CA ALA A 59 -8.28 3.79 -4.19
C ALA A 59 -7.66 3.27 -5.48
N VAL A 60 -6.67 4.00 -5.97
CA VAL A 60 -5.88 3.56 -7.10
C VAL A 60 -4.44 3.42 -6.62
N ILE A 61 -3.83 2.31 -6.91
CA ILE A 61 -2.46 2.04 -6.53
C ILE A 61 -1.61 1.98 -7.79
N TYR A 62 -0.56 2.79 -7.82
CA TYR A 62 0.35 2.84 -8.96
C TYR A 62 1.65 2.15 -8.57
N THR A 63 2.06 1.17 -9.36
CA THR A 63 3.30 0.45 -9.12
C THR A 63 4.12 0.47 -10.40
N LYS A 64 5.35 -0.01 -10.33
CA LYS A 64 6.17 -0.10 -11.51
C LYS A 64 5.61 -1.14 -12.50
N HIS A 65 4.69 -1.96 -12.06
CA HIS A 65 4.07 -2.96 -12.92
C HIS A 65 2.70 -2.53 -13.45
N GLY A 66 2.28 -1.33 -13.10
CA GLY A 66 1.02 -0.81 -13.59
C GLY A 66 0.14 -0.33 -12.46
N GLU A 67 -1.08 -0.07 -12.81
CA GLU A 67 -2.04 0.54 -11.91
C GLU A 67 -3.06 -0.50 -11.47
N VAL A 68 -3.44 -0.46 -10.22
CA VAL A 68 -4.48 -1.34 -9.66
C VAL A 68 -5.57 -0.44 -9.07
N ASP A 69 -6.79 -0.65 -9.53
CA ASP A 69 -7.93 0.12 -9.01
C ASP A 69 -8.75 -0.82 -8.16
N THR A 70 -9.00 -0.47 -6.91
CA THR A 70 -9.70 -1.36 -6.00
C THR A 70 -11.17 -1.53 -6.37
N GLU A 71 -11.68 -0.66 -7.24
CA GLU A 71 -13.06 -0.77 -7.68
C GLU A 71 -13.22 -1.52 -9.01
N ALA A 72 -12.12 -1.87 -9.63
CA ALA A 72 -12.17 -2.48 -10.96
C ALA A 72 -12.65 -3.93 -10.90
#